data_2810602e92d21e1b5073c40a2b01cab9
#
_entry.id   2810602e92d21e1b5073c40a2b01cab9
#
_cell.length_a   1.000
_cell.length_b   1.000
_cell.length_c   1.000
_cell.angle_alpha   90.00
_cell.angle_beta   90.00
_cell.angle_gamma   90.00
#
_symmetry.space_group_name_H-M   'P 1'
#
loop_
_entity.id
_entity.type
_entity.pdbx_description
1 polymer ?
#
loop_
_entity_poly.entity_id
_entity_poly.type
_entity_poly.pdbx_seq_one_letter_code
_entity_poly.pdbx_strand_id
1 'polypeptide(L)'
;MIETKKKSAGWVWLIIGAALVLAALGAKPAWYAWLDLSFYWTERTEAELTVKAYAEEQGISIGEYPRSLIELLERNPETQDFVLNYPFREAAEVDLSGYESSDTVPLFLQWDPQWGYEKYGSDFLAITGCGPTCLAMAGYYLTGDENMTPGQIARFAEKNGYYESGYGSSWKLISEGAGKLGLTATELPLVKKKMVDALEAGKPIILAMGPGDFTTTGHYILLTGVEDGAFRVNDPNSVENSQRLWSYEEIEGQIRNIWAIEIG
;
A
#
# COMPACT_ATOMS: atom_id res chain seq x y z
N MET A 1 -47.07 -5.80 -22.55
CA MET A 1 -46.65 -7.19 -22.36
C MET A 1 -45.37 -7.34 -23.20
N ILE A 2 -44.23 -7.13 -22.56
CA ILE A 2 -42.90 -7.17 -23.23
C ILE A 2 -42.22 -8.45 -22.75
N GLU A 3 -42.09 -9.41 -23.69
CA GLU A 3 -41.35 -10.64 -23.47
C GLU A 3 -39.84 -10.33 -23.39
N THR A 4 -39.25 -10.46 -22.21
CA THR A 4 -37.81 -10.47 -22.04
C THR A 4 -37.25 -11.83 -22.46
N LYS A 5 -36.61 -11.87 -23.62
CA LYS A 5 -35.88 -13.03 -24.11
C LYS A 5 -34.73 -13.41 -23.17
N LYS A 6 -34.89 -14.50 -22.40
CA LYS A 6 -33.75 -15.24 -21.79
C LYS A 6 -32.83 -15.79 -22.87
N LYS A 7 -31.80 -15.03 -23.26
CA LYS A 7 -30.67 -15.54 -24.04
C LYS A 7 -29.40 -15.28 -23.25
N SER A 8 -28.84 -16.31 -22.63
CA SER A 8 -27.38 -16.30 -22.31
C SER A 8 -26.83 -17.55 -21.61
N ALA A 9 -27.66 -18.45 -21.07
CA ALA A 9 -27.10 -19.60 -20.33
C ALA A 9 -26.29 -20.60 -21.19
N GLY A 10 -26.66 -20.77 -22.48
CA GLY A 10 -26.00 -21.74 -23.34
C GLY A 10 -24.56 -21.38 -23.76
N TRP A 11 -24.26 -20.09 -23.90
CA TRP A 11 -22.95 -19.62 -24.31
C TRP A 11 -21.89 -19.71 -23.20
N VAL A 12 -22.31 -19.53 -21.96
CA VAL A 12 -21.43 -19.67 -20.78
C VAL A 12 -20.89 -21.10 -20.68
N TRP A 13 -21.73 -22.09 -20.92
CA TRP A 13 -21.33 -23.50 -20.87
C TRP A 13 -20.44 -23.92 -22.07
N LEU A 14 -20.60 -23.29 -23.24
CA LEU A 14 -19.71 -23.52 -24.38
C LEU A 14 -18.32 -22.93 -24.14
N ILE A 15 -18.23 -21.78 -23.51
CA ILE A 15 -16.94 -21.14 -23.15
C ILE A 15 -16.23 -21.98 -22.07
N ILE A 16 -16.94 -22.42 -21.05
CA ILE A 16 -16.38 -23.31 -20.01
C ILE A 16 -15.91 -24.62 -20.60
N GLY A 17 -16.66 -25.21 -21.53
CA GLY A 17 -16.27 -26.42 -22.21
C GLY A 17 -15.01 -26.25 -23.06
N ALA A 18 -14.90 -25.16 -23.83
CA ALA A 18 -13.71 -24.84 -24.63
C ALA A 18 -12.48 -24.61 -23.78
N ALA A 19 -12.64 -23.92 -22.62
CA ALA A 19 -11.58 -23.64 -21.67
C ALA A 19 -11.04 -24.94 -21.00
N LEU A 20 -11.91 -25.90 -20.69
CA LEU A 20 -11.51 -27.20 -20.17
C LEU A 20 -10.75 -28.05 -21.16
N VAL A 21 -11.09 -27.98 -22.45
CA VAL A 21 -10.38 -28.69 -23.54
C VAL A 21 -8.97 -28.12 -23.74
N LEU A 22 -8.80 -26.79 -23.66
CA LEU A 22 -7.50 -26.15 -23.79
C LEU A 22 -6.58 -26.47 -22.57
N ALA A 23 -7.13 -26.59 -21.38
CA ALA A 23 -6.38 -27.02 -20.18
C ALA A 23 -5.87 -28.48 -20.32
N ALA A 24 -6.64 -29.36 -20.95
CA ALA A 24 -6.25 -30.77 -21.21
C ALA A 24 -5.12 -30.90 -22.21
N LEU A 25 -4.86 -29.88 -23.04
CA LEU A 25 -3.82 -29.86 -24.08
C LEU A 25 -2.50 -29.21 -23.61
N GLY A 26 -2.34 -28.94 -22.31
CA GLY A 26 -1.12 -28.30 -21.77
C GLY A 26 -1.00 -26.81 -22.08
N ALA A 27 -2.08 -26.16 -22.55
CA ALA A 27 -2.17 -24.73 -22.69
C ALA A 27 -2.24 -24.05 -21.31
N LYS A 28 -1.97 -22.74 -21.25
CA LYS A 28 -2.18 -21.92 -20.04
C LYS A 28 -3.53 -22.26 -19.39
N PRO A 29 -3.65 -22.18 -18.03
CA PRO A 29 -4.89 -22.52 -17.35
C PRO A 29 -6.11 -21.87 -18.01
N ALA A 30 -7.17 -22.64 -18.22
CA ALA A 30 -8.36 -22.21 -18.97
C ALA A 30 -9.01 -20.92 -18.41
N TRP A 31 -8.79 -20.61 -17.12
CA TRP A 31 -9.28 -19.38 -16.50
C TRP A 31 -8.55 -18.12 -17.02
N TYR A 32 -7.29 -18.21 -17.47
CA TYR A 32 -6.60 -17.08 -18.12
C TYR A 32 -7.26 -16.72 -19.45
N ALA A 33 -7.61 -17.73 -20.27
CA ALA A 33 -8.35 -17.49 -21.51
C ALA A 33 -9.74 -16.88 -21.28
N TRP A 34 -10.41 -17.26 -20.18
CA TRP A 34 -11.68 -16.66 -19.78
C TRP A 34 -11.50 -15.20 -19.33
N LEU A 35 -10.45 -14.88 -18.57
CA LEU A 35 -10.12 -13.51 -18.18
C LEU A 35 -9.84 -12.63 -19.41
N ASP A 36 -9.06 -13.12 -20.36
CA ASP A 36 -8.80 -12.40 -21.61
C ASP A 36 -10.08 -12.14 -22.41
N LEU A 37 -11.01 -13.11 -22.47
CA LEU A 37 -12.30 -12.95 -23.13
C LEU A 37 -13.25 -12.03 -22.34
N SER A 38 -13.31 -12.15 -21.01
CA SER A 38 -14.18 -11.29 -20.18
C SER A 38 -13.75 -9.84 -20.26
N PHE A 39 -12.47 -9.58 -20.44
CA PHE A 39 -11.90 -8.26 -20.60
C PHE A 39 -12.56 -7.47 -21.77
N TYR A 40 -13.05 -8.10 -22.81
CA TYR A 40 -13.70 -7.43 -23.95
C TYR A 40 -15.16 -7.02 -23.70
N TRP A 41 -15.78 -7.44 -22.58
CA TRP A 41 -17.22 -7.26 -22.35
C TRP A 41 -17.56 -6.33 -21.20
N THR A 42 -16.55 -5.81 -20.47
CA THR A 42 -16.72 -4.86 -19.36
C THR A 42 -16.23 -3.47 -19.76
N GLU A 43 -16.81 -2.43 -19.20
CA GLU A 43 -16.21 -1.08 -19.25
C GLU A 43 -14.83 -1.16 -18.59
N ARG A 44 -13.84 -0.57 -19.24
CA ARG A 44 -12.43 -0.71 -18.87
C ARG A 44 -11.95 0.57 -18.23
N THR A 45 -11.19 0.42 -17.17
CA THR A 45 -10.47 1.54 -16.60
C THR A 45 -9.17 1.78 -17.39
N GLU A 46 -8.61 2.98 -17.25
CA GLU A 46 -7.32 3.32 -17.85
C GLU A 46 -6.20 2.37 -17.37
N ALA A 47 -6.22 2.03 -16.08
CA ALA A 47 -5.29 1.06 -15.48
C ALA A 47 -5.40 -0.32 -16.15
N GLU A 48 -6.60 -0.83 -16.35
CA GLU A 48 -6.81 -2.13 -17.04
C GLU A 48 -6.28 -2.09 -18.48
N LEU A 49 -6.49 -0.98 -19.19
CA LEU A 49 -5.97 -0.83 -20.58
C LEU A 49 -4.45 -0.77 -20.60
N THR A 50 -3.84 -0.04 -19.65
CA THR A 50 -2.38 0.07 -19.52
C THR A 50 -1.75 -1.29 -19.23
N VAL A 51 -2.27 -2.02 -18.24
CA VAL A 51 -1.75 -3.36 -17.89
C VAL A 51 -1.94 -4.34 -19.04
N LYS A 52 -3.07 -4.28 -19.76
CA LYS A 52 -3.31 -5.14 -20.91
C LYS A 52 -2.34 -4.86 -22.04
N ALA A 53 -2.13 -3.60 -22.41
CA ALA A 53 -1.21 -3.22 -23.48
C ALA A 53 0.20 -3.69 -23.17
N TYR A 54 0.67 -3.50 -21.94
CA TYR A 54 1.97 -3.97 -21.51
C TYR A 54 2.07 -5.51 -21.52
N ALA A 55 1.05 -6.21 -21.03
CA ALA A 55 1.03 -7.68 -21.06
C ALA A 55 1.11 -8.22 -22.49
N GLU A 56 0.37 -7.63 -23.43
CA GLU A 56 0.42 -7.99 -24.85
C GLU A 56 1.82 -7.75 -25.46
N GLU A 57 2.46 -6.64 -25.13
CA GLU A 57 3.84 -6.34 -25.56
C GLU A 57 4.84 -7.37 -25.02
N GLN A 58 4.68 -7.78 -23.77
CA GLN A 58 5.54 -8.80 -23.13
C GLN A 58 5.16 -10.24 -23.51
N GLY A 59 4.11 -10.44 -24.29
CA GLY A 59 3.65 -11.78 -24.73
C GLY A 59 3.05 -12.62 -23.59
N ILE A 60 2.50 -11.99 -22.55
CA ILE A 60 1.85 -12.65 -21.41
C ILE A 60 0.36 -12.29 -21.36
N SER A 61 -0.42 -13.00 -20.51
CA SER A 61 -1.83 -12.72 -20.31
C SER A 61 -2.01 -11.66 -19.21
N ILE A 62 -3.01 -10.78 -19.35
CA ILE A 62 -3.46 -9.90 -18.25
C ILE A 62 -3.84 -10.72 -17.01
N GLY A 63 -4.22 -11.98 -17.15
CA GLY A 63 -4.50 -12.90 -16.05
C GLY A 63 -3.30 -13.23 -15.16
N GLU A 64 -2.07 -12.87 -15.55
CA GLU A 64 -0.88 -12.96 -14.71
C GLU A 64 -0.88 -11.88 -13.60
N TYR A 65 -1.70 -10.82 -13.76
CA TYR A 65 -1.80 -9.73 -12.79
C TYR A 65 -2.94 -9.95 -11.81
N PRO A 66 -2.67 -9.93 -10.49
CA PRO A 66 -3.74 -9.90 -9.49
C PRO A 66 -4.63 -8.67 -9.68
N ARG A 67 -5.94 -8.86 -9.58
CA ARG A 67 -6.88 -7.75 -9.74
C ARG A 67 -6.62 -6.62 -8.74
N SER A 68 -6.25 -6.94 -7.51
CA SER A 68 -5.93 -5.94 -6.49
C SER A 68 -4.76 -5.03 -6.87
N LEU A 69 -3.80 -5.50 -7.67
CA LEU A 69 -2.71 -4.64 -8.19
C LEU A 69 -3.19 -3.73 -9.32
N ILE A 70 -4.08 -4.19 -10.19
CA ILE A 70 -4.70 -3.34 -11.22
C ILE A 70 -5.53 -2.23 -10.54
N GLU A 71 -6.29 -2.59 -9.52
CA GLU A 71 -7.04 -1.64 -8.70
C GLU A 71 -6.14 -0.69 -7.88
N LEU A 72 -4.93 -1.12 -7.52
CA LEU A 72 -3.92 -0.25 -6.92
C LEU A 72 -3.48 0.83 -7.92
N LEU A 73 -3.12 0.42 -9.16
CA LEU A 73 -2.74 1.34 -10.23
C LEU A 73 -3.87 2.34 -10.56
N GLU A 74 -5.13 1.89 -10.55
CA GLU A 74 -6.28 2.76 -10.79
C GLU A 74 -6.41 3.87 -9.73
N ARG A 75 -6.15 3.53 -8.46
CA ARG A 75 -6.21 4.49 -7.34
C ARG A 75 -4.95 5.32 -7.18
N ASN A 76 -3.80 4.80 -7.58
CA ASN A 76 -2.51 5.44 -7.45
C ASN A 76 -1.64 5.22 -8.70
N PRO A 77 -1.67 6.16 -9.67
CA PRO A 77 -0.87 6.06 -10.89
C PRO A 77 0.65 6.00 -10.66
N GLU A 78 1.15 6.46 -9.49
CA GLU A 78 2.57 6.37 -9.14
C GLU A 78 3.06 4.90 -9.06
N THR A 79 2.16 3.94 -8.88
CA THR A 79 2.49 2.52 -8.77
C THR A 79 2.63 1.80 -10.12
N GLN A 80 2.59 2.52 -11.25
CA GLN A 80 2.55 1.91 -12.58
C GLN A 80 3.69 0.91 -12.79
N ASP A 81 4.93 1.32 -12.58
CA ASP A 81 6.09 0.46 -12.81
C ASP A 81 6.08 -0.75 -11.86
N PHE A 82 5.70 -0.54 -10.60
CA PHE A 82 5.54 -1.61 -9.63
C PHE A 82 4.50 -2.64 -10.12
N VAL A 83 3.33 -2.19 -10.57
CA VAL A 83 2.27 -3.10 -11.04
C VAL A 83 2.67 -3.80 -12.33
N LEU A 84 3.20 -3.09 -13.32
CA LEU A 84 3.59 -3.66 -14.61
C LEU A 84 4.68 -4.72 -14.46
N ASN A 85 5.62 -4.55 -13.54
CA ASN A 85 6.71 -5.48 -13.30
C ASN A 85 6.32 -6.70 -12.42
N TYR A 86 5.11 -6.76 -11.89
CA TYR A 86 4.69 -7.86 -11.01
C TYR A 86 4.94 -9.28 -11.57
N PRO A 87 4.66 -9.62 -12.84
CA PRO A 87 4.90 -10.97 -13.36
C PRO A 87 6.39 -11.33 -13.46
N PHE A 88 7.27 -10.33 -13.51
CA PHE A 88 8.71 -10.47 -13.69
C PHE A 88 9.51 -10.24 -12.40
N ARG A 89 8.81 -10.03 -11.27
CA ARG A 89 9.43 -9.76 -9.99
C ARG A 89 10.36 -10.90 -9.56
N GLU A 90 11.52 -10.55 -9.11
CA GLU A 90 12.45 -11.44 -8.44
C GLU A 90 12.38 -11.20 -6.91
N ALA A 91 12.84 -12.18 -6.12
CA ALA A 91 13.03 -11.96 -4.69
C ALA A 91 14.18 -10.96 -4.53
N ALA A 92 13.87 -9.76 -4.06
CA ALA A 92 14.87 -8.73 -3.79
C ALA A 92 15.49 -8.94 -2.41
N GLU A 93 16.82 -8.79 -2.32
CA GLU A 93 17.44 -8.51 -1.03
C GLU A 93 17.14 -7.06 -0.65
N VAL A 94 16.81 -6.83 0.61
CA VAL A 94 16.52 -5.47 1.09
C VAL A 94 17.84 -4.71 1.19
N ASP A 95 17.97 -3.63 0.44
CA ASP A 95 19.11 -2.73 0.45
C ASP A 95 18.68 -1.36 1.00
N LEU A 96 19.15 -1.04 2.20
CA LEU A 96 18.90 0.25 2.84
C LEU A 96 20.05 1.25 2.67
N SER A 97 21.11 0.90 1.93
CA SER A 97 22.29 1.77 1.75
C SER A 97 21.95 3.16 1.17
N GLY A 98 20.89 3.25 0.36
CA GLY A 98 20.36 4.53 -0.15
C GLY A 98 19.67 5.41 0.91
N TYR A 99 19.40 4.87 2.09
CA TYR A 99 18.73 5.56 3.19
C TYR A 99 19.63 5.84 4.38
N GLU A 100 20.90 5.39 4.32
CA GLU A 100 21.86 5.62 5.39
C GLU A 100 22.17 7.11 5.56
N SER A 101 22.34 7.51 6.83
CA SER A 101 22.93 8.78 7.25
C SER A 101 22.21 10.08 6.85
N SER A 102 20.92 10.11 6.69
CA SER A 102 20.24 11.40 6.59
C SER A 102 19.83 11.90 7.97
N ASP A 103 20.07 13.20 8.24
CA ASP A 103 19.49 13.90 9.41
C ASP A 103 17.93 13.97 9.29
N THR A 104 17.35 13.29 8.30
CA THR A 104 15.93 13.29 7.98
C THR A 104 15.36 11.87 8.00
N VAL A 105 14.11 11.74 8.37
CA VAL A 105 13.39 10.47 8.32
C VAL A 105 13.31 9.99 6.86
N PRO A 106 13.76 8.78 6.51
CA PRO A 106 13.69 8.28 5.14
C PRO A 106 12.24 8.09 4.70
N LEU A 107 11.98 8.27 3.40
CA LEU A 107 10.69 7.91 2.81
C LEU A 107 10.74 6.46 2.33
N PHE A 108 10.04 5.56 3.00
CA PHE A 108 9.75 4.22 2.51
C PHE A 108 8.38 4.21 1.84
N LEU A 109 8.32 3.73 0.60
CA LEU A 109 7.05 3.53 -0.09
C LEU A 109 6.56 2.10 0.17
N GLN A 110 5.29 1.93 0.57
CA GLN A 110 4.72 0.61 0.83
C GLN A 110 4.71 -0.30 -0.40
N TRP A 111 4.81 0.31 -1.60
CA TRP A 111 4.89 -0.37 -2.89
C TRP A 111 6.31 -0.42 -3.48
N ASP A 112 7.36 -0.18 -2.68
CA ASP A 112 8.74 -0.43 -3.13
C ASP A 112 8.90 -1.94 -3.45
N PRO A 113 9.49 -2.30 -4.62
CA PRO A 113 9.68 -3.70 -5.01
C PRO A 113 10.44 -4.56 -3.98
N GLN A 114 11.25 -3.95 -3.11
CA GLN A 114 12.00 -4.67 -2.08
C GLN A 114 11.10 -5.37 -1.05
N TRP A 115 9.87 -4.90 -0.84
CA TRP A 115 8.91 -5.48 0.12
C TRP A 115 7.47 -5.43 -0.34
N GLY A 116 7.10 -4.55 -1.28
CA GLY A 116 5.71 -4.31 -1.66
C GLY A 116 4.97 -5.53 -2.21
N TYR A 117 5.68 -6.48 -2.79
CA TYR A 117 5.11 -7.74 -3.27
C TYR A 117 4.91 -8.80 -2.17
N GLU A 118 5.43 -8.57 -0.96
CA GLU A 118 5.18 -9.47 0.15
C GLU A 118 3.71 -9.44 0.56
N LYS A 119 3.23 -10.54 1.15
CA LYS A 119 1.88 -10.58 1.71
C LYS A 119 1.84 -9.88 3.06
N TYR A 120 0.78 -9.11 3.27
CA TYR A 120 0.39 -8.58 4.56
C TYR A 120 -1.12 -8.79 4.73
N GLY A 121 -1.48 -9.80 5.50
CA GLY A 121 -2.83 -10.30 5.61
C GLY A 121 -3.32 -10.96 4.32
N SER A 122 -4.46 -10.54 3.82
CA SER A 122 -5.09 -11.13 2.63
C SER A 122 -4.56 -10.57 1.32
N ASP A 123 -3.77 -9.47 1.35
CA ASP A 123 -3.30 -8.79 0.14
C ASP A 123 -1.78 -8.50 0.18
N PHE A 124 -1.29 -7.68 -0.74
CA PHE A 124 0.08 -7.24 -0.80
C PHE A 124 0.35 -6.11 0.21
N LEU A 125 1.58 -6.04 0.72
CA LEU A 125 2.03 -4.93 1.55
C LEU A 125 1.85 -3.59 0.82
N ALA A 126 2.07 -3.57 -0.48
CA ALA A 126 1.80 -2.42 -1.35
C ALA A 126 0.37 -1.85 -1.22
N ILE A 127 -0.60 -2.63 -0.74
CA ILE A 127 -2.02 -2.25 -0.64
C ILE A 127 -2.42 -1.95 0.81
N THR A 128 -1.98 -2.80 1.74
CA THR A 128 -2.45 -2.77 3.14
C THR A 128 -1.38 -2.33 4.13
N GLY A 129 -0.17 -1.99 3.65
CA GLY A 129 1.05 -1.85 4.45
C GLY A 129 1.35 -0.45 5.01
N CYS A 130 0.45 0.53 4.92
CA CYS A 130 0.75 1.90 5.38
C CYS A 130 1.18 1.98 6.85
N GLY A 131 0.52 1.24 7.76
CA GLY A 131 0.88 1.22 9.19
C GLY A 131 2.28 0.65 9.45
N PRO A 132 2.61 -0.58 8.98
CA PRO A 132 3.95 -1.12 9.07
C PRO A 132 5.01 -0.23 8.46
N THR A 133 4.74 0.40 7.31
CA THR A 133 5.69 1.28 6.63
C THR A 133 5.96 2.55 7.41
N CYS A 134 4.93 3.20 7.99
CA CYS A 134 5.12 4.36 8.86
C CYS A 134 5.93 4.01 10.12
N LEU A 135 5.64 2.87 10.76
CA LEU A 135 6.38 2.44 11.94
C LEU A 135 7.83 2.05 11.58
N ALA A 136 8.05 1.45 10.41
CA ALA A 136 9.39 1.14 9.90
C ALA A 136 10.22 2.41 9.68
N MET A 137 9.67 3.44 9.01
CA MET A 137 10.33 4.73 8.81
C MET A 137 10.75 5.39 10.13
N ALA A 138 9.82 5.45 11.09
CA ALA A 138 10.09 6.03 12.41
C ALA A 138 11.15 5.21 13.18
N GLY A 139 11.01 3.88 13.18
CA GLY A 139 11.92 2.98 13.87
C GLY A 139 13.33 2.99 13.30
N TYR A 140 13.48 2.91 11.97
CA TYR A 140 14.77 2.99 11.30
C TYR A 140 15.48 4.32 11.58
N TYR A 141 14.77 5.43 11.44
CA TYR A 141 15.30 6.76 11.74
C TYR A 141 15.82 6.89 13.19
N LEU A 142 15.05 6.40 14.15
CA LEU A 142 15.39 6.55 15.57
C LEU A 142 16.49 5.60 16.04
N THR A 143 16.58 4.39 15.45
CA THR A 143 17.46 3.32 15.98
C THR A 143 18.63 2.98 15.06
N GLY A 144 18.53 3.26 13.77
CA GLY A 144 19.47 2.77 12.76
C GLY A 144 19.42 1.24 12.57
N ASP A 145 18.39 0.56 13.10
CA ASP A 145 18.27 -0.89 12.98
C ASP A 145 17.74 -1.26 11.58
N GLU A 146 18.59 -1.91 10.77
CA GLU A 146 18.29 -2.39 9.43
C GLU A 146 17.14 -3.42 9.39
N ASN A 147 16.73 -3.98 10.53
CA ASN A 147 15.55 -4.82 10.63
C ASN A 147 14.24 -4.01 10.68
N MET A 148 14.29 -2.70 10.85
CA MET A 148 13.12 -1.82 10.79
C MET A 148 12.69 -1.56 9.33
N THR A 149 12.38 -2.63 8.60
CA THR A 149 11.88 -2.54 7.22
C THR A 149 10.37 -2.78 7.17
N PRO A 150 9.65 -2.23 6.18
CA PRO A 150 8.21 -2.45 6.04
C PRO A 150 7.80 -3.92 6.07
N GLY A 151 8.56 -4.80 5.38
CA GLY A 151 8.30 -6.24 5.37
C GLY A 151 8.49 -6.90 6.73
N GLN A 152 9.55 -6.53 7.48
CA GLN A 152 9.77 -7.07 8.84
C GLN A 152 8.68 -6.62 9.81
N ILE A 153 8.30 -5.34 9.77
CA ILE A 153 7.23 -4.81 10.62
C ILE A 153 5.86 -5.40 10.25
N ALA A 154 5.59 -5.64 8.97
CA ALA A 154 4.36 -6.32 8.54
C ALA A 154 4.28 -7.76 9.11
N ARG A 155 5.35 -8.54 8.98
CA ARG A 155 5.44 -9.90 9.57
C ARG A 155 5.29 -9.86 11.10
N PHE A 156 5.92 -8.88 11.76
CA PHE A 156 5.75 -8.65 13.19
C PHE A 156 4.29 -8.33 13.55
N ALA A 157 3.62 -7.47 12.78
CA ALA A 157 2.24 -7.07 13.01
C ALA A 157 1.28 -8.27 12.90
N GLU A 158 1.43 -9.10 11.86
CA GLU A 158 0.61 -10.32 11.71
C GLU A 158 0.83 -11.28 12.87
N LYS A 159 2.09 -11.59 13.20
CA LYS A 159 2.45 -12.51 14.28
C LYS A 159 1.88 -12.09 15.63
N ASN A 160 1.73 -10.80 15.87
CA ASN A 160 1.22 -10.25 17.13
C ASN A 160 -0.28 -9.90 17.10
N GLY A 161 -0.99 -10.19 16.00
CA GLY A 161 -2.44 -9.94 15.87
C GLY A 161 -2.80 -8.47 15.70
N TYR A 162 -1.92 -7.68 15.09
CA TYR A 162 -2.16 -6.27 14.79
C TYR A 162 -2.69 -6.03 13.37
N TYR A 163 -2.80 -7.08 12.55
CA TYR A 163 -3.49 -7.01 11.26
C TYR A 163 -4.99 -7.17 11.45
N GLU A 164 -5.78 -6.32 10.80
CA GLU A 164 -7.24 -6.39 10.75
C GLU A 164 -7.72 -6.59 9.31
N SER A 165 -8.43 -7.68 9.06
CA SER A 165 -8.93 -8.02 7.72
C SER A 165 -9.82 -6.92 7.15
N GLY A 166 -9.50 -6.45 5.94
CA GLY A 166 -10.21 -5.37 5.25
C GLY A 166 -9.81 -3.96 5.68
N TYR A 167 -9.00 -3.80 6.74
CA TYR A 167 -8.58 -2.49 7.26
C TYR A 167 -7.05 -2.31 7.28
N GLY A 168 -6.27 -3.39 7.12
CA GLY A 168 -4.81 -3.35 7.21
C GLY A 168 -4.34 -3.46 8.66
N SER A 169 -3.76 -2.40 9.22
CA SER A 169 -3.23 -2.41 10.59
C SER A 169 -4.18 -1.77 11.59
N SER A 170 -4.39 -2.43 12.73
CA SER A 170 -5.08 -1.81 13.87
C SER A 170 -4.20 -0.74 14.52
N TRP A 171 -4.80 0.19 15.22
CA TRP A 171 -4.08 1.23 15.97
C TRP A 171 -3.14 0.64 17.02
N LYS A 172 -3.40 -0.59 17.47
CA LYS A 172 -2.56 -1.32 18.42
C LYS A 172 -1.16 -1.64 17.89
N LEU A 173 -0.98 -1.70 16.57
CA LEU A 173 0.35 -1.79 15.99
C LEU A 173 1.24 -0.65 16.47
N ILE A 174 0.70 0.57 16.51
CA ILE A 174 1.43 1.75 16.95
C ILE A 174 1.42 1.84 18.48
N SER A 175 0.24 1.83 19.12
CA SER A 175 0.11 2.09 20.58
C SER A 175 0.70 1.00 21.48
N GLU A 176 0.72 -0.26 21.02
CA GLU A 176 1.24 -1.40 21.79
C GLU A 176 2.46 -2.04 21.12
N GLY A 177 2.41 -2.18 19.78
CA GLY A 177 3.44 -2.85 19.00
C GLY A 177 4.79 -2.13 19.02
N ALA A 178 4.79 -0.80 18.99
CA ALA A 178 6.02 0.01 19.06
C ALA A 178 6.84 -0.35 20.30
N GLY A 179 6.20 -0.54 21.47
CA GLY A 179 6.88 -0.91 22.71
C GLY A 179 7.61 -2.26 22.64
N LYS A 180 7.09 -3.22 21.86
CA LYS A 180 7.77 -4.52 21.64
C LYS A 180 8.97 -4.42 20.70
N LEU A 181 9.09 -3.31 19.99
CA LEU A 181 10.19 -3.01 19.05
C LEU A 181 11.22 -2.05 19.67
N GLY A 182 11.13 -1.76 20.98
CA GLY A 182 12.06 -0.85 21.67
C GLY A 182 11.76 0.63 21.43
N LEU A 183 10.55 0.95 20.98
CA LEU A 183 10.07 2.31 20.77
C LEU A 183 8.97 2.65 21.78
N THR A 184 8.77 3.93 22.04
CA THR A 184 7.62 4.43 22.80
C THR A 184 6.72 5.24 21.88
N ALA A 185 5.44 4.92 21.87
CA ALA A 185 4.41 5.68 21.14
C ALA A 185 3.55 6.44 22.15
N THR A 186 3.69 7.75 22.18
CA THR A 186 2.91 8.65 23.07
C THR A 186 1.78 9.29 22.30
N GLU A 187 0.55 9.04 22.71
CA GLU A 187 -0.63 9.66 22.09
C GLU A 187 -0.67 11.17 22.41
N LEU A 188 -0.84 11.98 21.36
CA LEU A 188 -0.92 13.43 21.49
C LEU A 188 -2.35 13.94 21.26
N PRO A 189 -2.75 15.03 21.93
CA PRO A 189 -3.98 15.72 21.58
C PRO A 189 -3.85 16.42 20.21
N LEU A 190 -4.96 16.60 19.51
CA LEU A 190 -5.03 17.36 18.26
C LEU A 190 -4.86 18.86 18.53
N VAL A 191 -3.62 19.26 18.76
CA VAL A 191 -3.20 20.63 19.05
C VAL A 191 -1.91 20.91 18.30
N LYS A 192 -1.93 21.84 17.33
CA LYS A 192 -0.78 22.19 16.46
C LYS A 192 0.52 22.34 17.26
N LYS A 193 0.49 23.13 18.33
CA LYS A 193 1.69 23.37 19.15
C LYS A 193 2.29 22.09 19.74
N LYS A 194 1.47 21.12 20.17
CA LYS A 194 1.96 19.85 20.71
C LYS A 194 2.63 18.98 19.65
N MET A 195 2.11 19.01 18.43
CA MET A 195 2.70 18.31 17.31
C MET A 195 4.03 18.95 16.90
N VAL A 196 4.07 20.30 16.81
CA VAL A 196 5.30 21.05 16.53
C VAL A 196 6.36 20.77 17.61
N ASP A 197 6.02 20.89 18.89
CA ASP A 197 6.94 20.66 20.01
C ASP A 197 7.56 19.24 19.94
N ALA A 198 6.78 18.23 19.56
CA ALA A 198 7.25 16.85 19.42
C ALA A 198 8.22 16.70 18.23
N LEU A 199 7.88 17.25 17.07
CA LEU A 199 8.74 17.22 15.88
C LEU A 199 10.05 17.96 16.08
N GLU A 200 10.02 19.13 16.71
CA GLU A 200 11.23 19.91 17.07
C GLU A 200 12.11 19.18 18.11
N ALA A 201 11.52 18.29 18.92
CA ALA A 201 12.25 17.40 19.81
C ALA A 201 12.81 16.13 19.11
N GLY A 202 12.72 16.04 17.79
CA GLY A 202 13.22 14.89 17.01
C GLY A 202 12.31 13.65 17.08
N LYS A 203 11.05 13.81 17.49
CA LYS A 203 10.07 12.72 17.58
C LYS A 203 9.17 12.71 16.32
N PRO A 204 9.34 11.81 15.38
CA PRO A 204 8.42 11.66 14.26
C PRO A 204 7.02 11.31 14.77
N ILE A 205 5.98 11.76 14.04
CA ILE A 205 4.59 11.57 14.46
C ILE A 205 3.86 10.73 13.44
N ILE A 206 3.35 9.57 13.87
CA ILE A 206 2.44 8.75 13.05
C ILE A 206 1.02 9.29 13.25
N LEU A 207 0.34 9.55 12.13
CA LEU A 207 -1.06 9.95 12.08
C LEU A 207 -1.91 8.82 11.51
N ALA A 208 -3.02 8.50 12.17
CA ALA A 208 -4.13 7.78 11.54
C ALA A 208 -5.05 8.81 10.87
N MET A 209 -5.22 8.68 9.56
CA MET A 209 -6.04 9.58 8.73
C MET A 209 -7.37 8.93 8.40
N GLY A 210 -8.43 9.73 8.40
CA GLY A 210 -9.73 9.39 7.81
C GLY A 210 -9.84 9.95 6.39
N PRO A 211 -11.05 9.84 5.77
CA PRO A 211 -11.29 10.35 4.42
C PRO A 211 -10.88 11.81 4.24
N GLY A 212 -10.20 12.09 3.14
CA GLY A 212 -9.66 13.40 2.77
C GLY A 212 -8.60 13.28 1.68
N ASP A 213 -7.56 14.11 1.74
CA ASP A 213 -6.53 14.22 0.70
C ASP A 213 -5.64 12.97 0.59
N PHE A 214 -5.46 12.24 1.68
CA PHE A 214 -4.56 11.06 1.75
C PHE A 214 -5.28 9.74 1.46
N THR A 215 -6.60 9.69 1.62
CA THR A 215 -7.37 8.44 1.51
C THR A 215 -8.86 8.70 1.42
N THR A 216 -9.58 7.77 0.81
CA THR A 216 -11.06 7.76 0.83
C THR A 216 -11.64 6.93 1.99
N THR A 217 -10.81 6.15 2.71
CA THR A 217 -11.25 5.23 3.78
C THR A 217 -10.46 5.46 5.08
N GLY A 218 -9.25 4.97 5.14
CA GLY A 218 -8.31 5.10 6.25
C GLY A 218 -6.88 4.91 5.76
N HIS A 219 -5.93 5.61 6.41
CA HIS A 219 -4.53 5.58 6.03
C HIS A 219 -3.63 5.94 7.21
N TYR A 220 -2.35 5.59 7.12
CA TYR A 220 -1.33 6.08 8.03
C TYR A 220 -0.31 6.89 7.24
N ILE A 221 0.06 8.06 7.80
CA ILE A 221 1.16 8.89 7.29
C ILE A 221 2.10 9.25 8.44
N LEU A 222 3.31 9.69 8.11
CA LEU A 222 4.32 10.08 9.08
C LEU A 222 4.66 11.56 8.93
N LEU A 223 4.49 12.36 9.99
CA LEU A 223 5.09 13.70 10.03
C LEU A 223 6.54 13.58 10.45
N THR A 224 7.42 14.24 9.70
CA THR A 224 8.88 14.10 9.85
C THR A 224 9.56 15.40 10.28
N GLY A 225 8.86 16.52 10.24
CA GLY A 225 9.40 17.81 10.62
C GLY A 225 8.44 18.96 10.36
N VAL A 226 8.94 20.17 10.66
CA VAL A 226 8.24 21.44 10.43
C VAL A 226 9.13 22.36 9.62
N GLU A 227 8.57 22.98 8.60
CA GLU A 227 9.24 24.00 7.80
C GLU A 227 8.25 25.11 7.46
N ASP A 228 8.62 26.37 7.69
CA ASP A 228 7.79 27.55 7.46
C ASP A 228 6.38 27.48 8.11
N GLY A 229 6.29 26.77 9.27
CA GLY A 229 5.06 26.57 10.01
C GLY A 229 4.10 25.53 9.45
N ALA A 230 4.50 24.81 8.40
CA ALA A 230 3.83 23.66 7.81
C ALA A 230 4.58 22.36 8.12
N PHE A 231 3.92 21.23 7.93
CA PHE A 231 4.48 19.89 8.21
C PHE A 231 5.11 19.27 6.96
N ARG A 232 6.26 18.64 7.14
CA ARG A 232 6.80 17.65 6.20
C ARG A 232 6.11 16.32 6.48
N VAL A 233 5.63 15.69 5.41
CA VAL A 233 4.94 14.40 5.45
C VAL A 233 5.73 13.38 4.66
N ASN A 234 5.86 12.17 5.22
CA ASN A 234 6.15 10.96 4.46
C ASN A 234 4.85 10.17 4.35
N ASP A 235 4.26 10.16 3.16
CA ASP A 235 3.12 9.34 2.82
C ASP A 235 3.64 8.02 2.22
N PRO A 236 3.47 6.87 2.89
CA PRO A 236 3.99 5.59 2.38
C PRO A 236 3.35 5.16 1.05
N ASN A 237 2.27 5.80 0.63
CA ASN A 237 1.58 5.49 -0.62
C ASN A 237 1.81 6.52 -1.74
N SER A 238 2.35 7.70 -1.44
CA SER A 238 2.48 8.78 -2.45
C SER A 238 3.77 9.57 -2.31
N VAL A 239 4.53 9.59 -3.39
CA VAL A 239 5.70 10.47 -3.54
C VAL A 239 5.23 11.93 -3.65
N GLU A 240 4.16 12.18 -4.41
CA GLU A 240 3.61 13.53 -4.61
C GLU A 240 3.22 14.18 -3.26
N ASN A 241 2.48 13.46 -2.42
CA ASN A 241 2.11 13.94 -1.09
C ASN A 241 3.34 14.19 -0.20
N SER A 242 4.40 13.41 -0.38
CA SER A 242 5.64 13.50 0.40
C SER A 242 6.56 14.65 -0.06
N GLN A 243 6.35 15.19 -1.26
CA GLN A 243 7.18 16.27 -1.81
C GLN A 243 6.68 17.67 -1.45
N ARG A 244 5.47 17.81 -0.93
CA ARG A 244 4.92 19.11 -0.54
C ARG A 244 4.84 19.27 0.97
N LEU A 245 4.76 20.53 1.39
CA LEU A 245 4.43 20.88 2.78
C LEU A 245 2.91 20.93 2.96
N TRP A 246 2.47 20.55 4.16
CA TRP A 246 1.06 20.50 4.54
C TRP A 246 0.81 21.43 5.73
N SER A 247 -0.11 22.38 5.59
CA SER A 247 -0.52 23.20 6.71
C SER A 247 -1.34 22.38 7.73
N TYR A 248 -1.33 22.80 8.99
CA TYR A 248 -2.17 22.18 10.01
C TYR A 248 -3.65 22.21 9.62
N GLU A 249 -4.10 23.33 9.09
CA GLU A 249 -5.47 23.64 8.71
C GLU A 249 -5.97 22.72 7.56
N GLU A 250 -5.07 22.28 6.67
CA GLU A 250 -5.40 21.30 5.61
C GLU A 250 -5.66 19.91 6.20
N ILE A 251 -4.87 19.50 7.20
CA ILE A 251 -4.87 18.11 7.64
C ILE A 251 -5.68 17.84 8.92
N GLU A 252 -5.90 18.85 9.78
CA GLU A 252 -6.50 18.64 11.11
C GLU A 252 -7.87 17.94 11.08
N GLY A 253 -8.71 18.29 10.10
CA GLY A 253 -10.05 17.70 9.94
C GLY A 253 -10.05 16.23 9.53
N GLN A 254 -8.93 15.75 9.00
CA GLN A 254 -8.74 14.39 8.49
C GLN A 254 -8.12 13.46 9.54
N ILE A 255 -7.48 14.01 10.59
CA ILE A 255 -6.77 13.24 11.62
C ILE A 255 -7.78 12.50 12.52
N ARG A 256 -7.50 11.22 12.80
CA ARG A 256 -8.27 10.36 13.69
C ARG A 256 -7.52 9.98 14.95
N ASN A 257 -6.19 9.84 14.86
CA ASN A 257 -5.32 9.68 16.02
C ASN A 257 -3.89 10.14 15.73
N ILE A 258 -3.10 10.40 16.77
CA ILE A 258 -1.77 11.00 16.71
C ILE A 258 -0.85 10.30 17.72
N TRP A 259 0.31 9.80 17.27
CA TRP A 259 1.33 9.21 18.13
C TRP A 259 2.71 9.81 17.82
N ALA A 260 3.32 10.44 18.82
CA ALA A 260 4.75 10.79 18.77
C ALA A 260 5.58 9.55 19.12
N ILE A 261 6.60 9.26 18.30
CA ILE A 261 7.45 8.08 18.45
C ILE A 261 8.83 8.52 18.95
N GLU A 262 9.37 7.79 19.92
CA GLU A 262 10.71 7.97 20.46
C GLU A 262 11.33 6.63 20.84
N ILE A 263 12.63 6.61 21.13
CA ILE A 263 13.30 5.41 21.68
C ILE A 263 12.71 5.10 23.05
N GLY A 264 12.39 3.83 23.32
CA GLY A 264 11.77 3.35 24.55
C GLY A 264 12.74 3.20 25.73
#